data_81ef495c790e1f45aa814f3dbd7a3d08
#
_entry.id   81ef495c790e1f45aa814f3dbd7a3d08
#
_cell.length_a   1.000
_cell.length_b   1.000
_cell.length_c   1.000
_cell.angle_alpha   90.00
_cell.angle_beta   90.00
_cell.angle_gamma   90.00
#
_symmetry.space_group_name_H-M   'P 1'
#
loop_
_entity.id
_entity.type
_entity.pdbx_description
1 polymer ?
#
loop_
_entity_poly.entity_id
_entity_poly.type
_entity_poly.pdbx_seq_one_letter_code
_entity_poly.pdbx_strand_id
1 'polypeptide(L)'
;MNIMRMKFLRPTIVLAFSLVIADAAHALFKCTDEKGVTHYGDIMPPQCAKKPVVEMSKQGNVVRKYEAPLTPEQLKANDDERIRNKEKTDRMALQKMRDSALVATYGAEREFDIARDKDIASLDSRRQTLALRTVDVDKNLTKLNNDMEFYQAGKSKTTKAREAPAQLVQDQRRAANEATAIRAEVQKIEASKEEIRNHYETEKARWKRLKAGMPAGTLLDEQGKVAETPQLRSQIVGQSQVIAGRPRGIATCEGKVYECTLGIIYYCKGPNVGGPGVNQKAVKCIEDRR
;
A
#
# COMPACT_ATOMS: atom_id res chain seq x y z
N MET A 1 -59.58 48.13 48.65
CA MET A 1 -60.54 47.98 47.55
C MET A 1 -60.35 49.14 46.64
N ASN A 2 -59.44 49.08 45.68
CA ASN A 2 -59.26 50.14 44.68
C ASN A 2 -58.90 49.48 43.37
N ILE A 3 -59.81 49.49 42.45
CA ILE A 3 -59.74 48.97 41.12
C ILE A 3 -59.10 50.04 40.22
N MET A 4 -57.84 49.85 39.83
CA MET A 4 -57.13 50.76 38.94
C MET A 4 -57.38 50.35 37.48
N ARG A 5 -58.12 51.18 36.74
CA ARG A 5 -58.37 51.03 35.31
C ARG A 5 -57.14 51.26 34.53
N MET A 6 -56.62 50.22 33.86
CA MET A 6 -55.56 50.31 32.87
C MET A 6 -56.16 50.59 31.48
N LYS A 7 -55.83 51.72 30.92
CA LYS A 7 -56.20 52.14 29.57
C LYS A 7 -55.36 51.30 28.54
N PHE A 8 -56.08 50.58 27.70
CA PHE A 8 -55.45 49.92 26.54
C PHE A 8 -55.07 50.97 25.49
N LEU A 9 -53.71 51.15 25.32
CA LEU A 9 -53.12 51.83 24.16
C LEU A 9 -52.97 50.82 23.06
N ARG A 10 -53.70 50.99 21.94
CA ARG A 10 -53.53 50.16 20.73
C ARG A 10 -52.29 50.67 19.95
N PRO A 11 -51.24 49.89 19.73
CA PRO A 11 -50.22 50.22 18.71
C PRO A 11 -50.77 49.75 17.35
N THR A 12 -50.99 50.66 16.45
CA THR A 12 -51.15 50.42 15.01
C THR A 12 -49.82 49.90 14.46
N ILE A 13 -49.69 48.58 14.24
CA ILE A 13 -48.59 47.97 13.54
C ILE A 13 -48.79 48.24 12.05
N VAL A 14 -48.04 49.19 11.51
CA VAL A 14 -47.84 49.38 10.07
C VAL A 14 -46.95 48.28 9.58
N LEU A 15 -47.53 47.27 8.95
CA LEU A 15 -46.81 46.18 8.30
C LEU A 15 -46.19 46.69 6.98
N ALA A 16 -45.02 47.27 7.05
CA ALA A 16 -44.23 47.57 5.85
C ALA A 16 -43.76 46.25 5.22
N PHE A 17 -44.54 45.78 4.24
CA PHE A 17 -44.23 44.62 3.42
C PHE A 17 -43.07 45.04 2.46
N SER A 18 -41.82 44.90 2.90
CA SER A 18 -40.64 45.05 2.06
C SER A 18 -40.63 43.91 1.04
N LEU A 19 -41.04 44.21 -0.19
CA LEU A 19 -40.81 43.36 -1.35
C LEU A 19 -39.30 43.25 -1.56
N VAL A 20 -38.68 42.21 -1.02
CA VAL A 20 -37.33 41.79 -1.42
C VAL A 20 -37.46 41.18 -2.82
N ILE A 21 -37.21 42.02 -3.85
CA ILE A 21 -37.01 41.54 -5.21
C ILE A 21 -35.70 40.73 -5.18
N ALA A 22 -35.83 39.40 -5.07
CA ALA A 22 -34.71 38.49 -5.29
C ALA A 22 -34.30 38.64 -6.76
N ASP A 23 -33.26 39.43 -7.00
CA ASP A 23 -32.58 39.46 -8.32
C ASP A 23 -32.08 38.04 -8.59
N ALA A 24 -32.83 37.29 -9.39
CA ALA A 24 -32.43 35.99 -9.87
C ALA A 24 -31.09 36.20 -10.64
N ALA A 25 -29.99 35.72 -10.08
CA ALA A 25 -28.72 35.76 -10.72
C ALA A 25 -28.76 34.81 -11.93
N HIS A 26 -29.10 35.34 -13.09
CA HIS A 26 -29.08 34.61 -14.35
C HIS A 26 -27.60 34.38 -14.72
N ALA A 27 -27.14 33.15 -14.63
CA ALA A 27 -25.85 32.73 -15.13
C ALA A 27 -25.94 32.53 -16.64
N LEU A 28 -25.04 33.14 -17.41
CA LEU A 28 -24.95 32.96 -18.86
C LEU A 28 -23.88 31.91 -19.18
N PHE A 29 -24.30 30.80 -19.77
CA PHE A 29 -23.37 29.77 -20.22
C PHE A 29 -22.90 30.09 -21.62
N LYS A 30 -21.57 30.03 -21.82
CA LYS A 30 -20.90 30.22 -23.12
C LYS A 30 -20.11 28.96 -23.49
N CYS A 31 -20.27 28.47 -24.69
CA CYS A 31 -19.44 27.39 -25.24
C CYS A 31 -19.19 27.58 -26.73
N THR A 32 -18.21 26.87 -27.25
CA THR A 32 -17.93 26.85 -28.71
C THR A 32 -18.13 25.41 -29.21
N ASP A 33 -18.92 25.25 -30.28
CA ASP A 33 -19.17 23.93 -30.86
C ASP A 33 -18.02 23.44 -31.75
N GLU A 34 -18.19 22.29 -32.40
CA GLU A 34 -17.17 21.70 -33.29
C GLU A 34 -16.94 22.51 -34.58
N LYS A 35 -17.89 23.33 -34.94
CA LYS A 35 -17.81 24.19 -36.13
C LYS A 35 -17.21 25.56 -35.82
N GLY A 36 -16.81 25.80 -34.56
CA GLY A 36 -16.25 27.08 -34.12
C GLY A 36 -17.34 28.13 -33.76
N VAL A 37 -18.62 27.76 -33.79
CA VAL A 37 -19.71 28.68 -33.47
C VAL A 37 -19.86 28.77 -31.96
N THR A 38 -19.94 30.01 -31.46
CA THR A 38 -20.14 30.25 -30.03
C THR A 38 -21.62 30.34 -29.72
N HIS A 39 -22.06 29.54 -28.75
CA HIS A 39 -23.41 29.51 -28.23
C HIS A 39 -23.49 30.15 -26.85
N TYR A 40 -24.57 30.85 -26.59
CA TYR A 40 -24.90 31.48 -25.32
C TYR A 40 -26.27 31.00 -24.86
N GLY A 41 -26.50 30.84 -23.58
CA GLY A 41 -27.81 30.48 -23.01
C GLY A 41 -27.84 30.54 -21.51
N ASP A 42 -29.02 30.79 -20.95
CA ASP A 42 -29.27 30.73 -19.50
C ASP A 42 -29.25 29.29 -18.95
N ILE A 43 -29.41 28.34 -19.86
CA ILE A 43 -29.27 26.90 -19.59
C ILE A 43 -28.18 26.37 -20.54
N MET A 44 -27.42 25.36 -20.11
CA MET A 44 -26.38 24.78 -20.95
C MET A 44 -26.95 24.32 -22.32
N PRO A 45 -26.46 24.89 -23.42
CA PRO A 45 -26.94 24.52 -24.75
C PRO A 45 -26.64 23.04 -25.05
N PRO A 46 -27.60 22.29 -25.65
CA PRO A 46 -27.40 20.86 -25.94
C PRO A 46 -26.15 20.57 -26.83
N GLN A 47 -25.80 21.51 -27.70
CA GLN A 47 -24.63 21.46 -28.58
C GLN A 47 -23.32 21.46 -27.79
N CYS A 48 -23.37 21.90 -26.53
CA CYS A 48 -22.23 22.05 -25.62
C CYS A 48 -22.10 20.90 -24.61
N ALA A 49 -22.98 19.91 -24.65
CA ALA A 49 -23.02 18.82 -23.65
C ALA A 49 -21.68 18.03 -23.51
N LYS A 50 -20.84 18.05 -24.57
CA LYS A 50 -19.54 17.35 -24.58
C LYS A 50 -18.36 18.31 -24.74
N LYS A 51 -18.55 19.61 -24.55
CA LYS A 51 -17.55 20.64 -24.75
C LYS A 51 -17.27 21.40 -23.46
N PRO A 52 -16.12 22.09 -23.37
CA PRO A 52 -15.88 23.00 -22.26
C PRO A 52 -16.90 24.14 -22.28
N VAL A 53 -17.46 24.44 -21.12
CA VAL A 53 -18.47 25.50 -20.95
C VAL A 53 -17.97 26.51 -19.94
N VAL A 54 -18.23 27.79 -20.22
CA VAL A 54 -17.88 28.89 -19.34
C VAL A 54 -19.14 29.56 -18.84
N GLU A 55 -19.28 29.61 -17.51
CA GLU A 55 -20.32 30.37 -16.85
C GLU A 55 -19.85 31.81 -16.68
N MET A 56 -20.67 32.75 -17.14
CA MET A 56 -20.38 34.18 -17.13
C MET A 56 -21.41 34.92 -16.28
N SER A 57 -20.96 35.99 -15.64
CA SER A 57 -21.83 36.91 -14.94
C SER A 57 -22.57 37.81 -15.95
N LYS A 58 -23.61 38.56 -15.49
CA LYS A 58 -24.31 39.58 -16.30
C LYS A 58 -23.38 40.64 -16.88
N GLN A 59 -22.22 40.88 -16.25
CA GLN A 59 -21.22 41.83 -16.71
C GLN A 59 -20.21 41.22 -17.72
N GLY A 60 -20.39 39.94 -18.12
CA GLY A 60 -19.52 39.28 -19.04
C GLY A 60 -18.22 38.69 -18.42
N ASN A 61 -18.09 38.73 -17.10
CA ASN A 61 -16.92 38.15 -16.42
C ASN A 61 -17.09 36.63 -16.25
N VAL A 62 -16.01 35.88 -16.40
CA VAL A 62 -15.98 34.43 -16.18
C VAL A 62 -16.09 34.15 -14.70
N VAL A 63 -17.18 33.48 -14.32
CA VAL A 63 -17.46 33.04 -12.96
C VAL A 63 -16.89 31.64 -12.72
N ARG A 64 -17.12 30.71 -13.67
CA ARG A 64 -16.68 29.33 -13.59
C ARG A 64 -16.41 28.72 -14.97
N LYS A 65 -15.44 27.86 -15.04
CA LYS A 65 -15.16 27.04 -16.24
C LYS A 65 -15.51 25.59 -15.92
N TYR A 66 -16.28 24.99 -16.79
CA TYR A 66 -16.60 23.56 -16.78
C TYR A 66 -15.80 22.89 -17.89
N GLU A 67 -15.00 21.92 -17.55
CA GLU A 67 -14.29 21.12 -18.55
C GLU A 67 -15.26 20.17 -19.25
N ALA A 68 -14.90 19.72 -20.46
CA ALA A 68 -15.67 18.71 -21.15
C ALA A 68 -15.73 17.42 -20.31
N PRO A 69 -16.87 16.70 -20.29
CA PRO A 69 -16.92 15.41 -19.66
C PRO A 69 -15.90 14.47 -20.30
N LEU A 70 -15.21 13.70 -19.46
CA LEU A 70 -14.19 12.76 -19.91
C LEU A 70 -14.80 11.71 -20.85
N THR A 71 -14.05 11.35 -21.89
CA THR A 71 -14.44 10.22 -22.75
C THR A 71 -14.39 8.91 -21.98
N PRO A 72 -15.15 7.88 -22.42
CA PRO A 72 -15.09 6.55 -21.77
C PRO A 72 -13.66 5.98 -21.66
N GLU A 73 -12.81 6.26 -22.65
CA GLU A 73 -11.40 5.85 -22.63
C GLU A 73 -10.59 6.61 -21.57
N GLN A 74 -10.80 7.92 -21.45
CA GLN A 74 -10.18 8.73 -20.40
C GLN A 74 -10.65 8.35 -19.01
N LEU A 75 -11.94 8.03 -18.83
CA LEU A 75 -12.49 7.53 -17.57
C LEU A 75 -11.81 6.21 -17.18
N LYS A 76 -11.70 5.28 -18.15
CA LYS A 76 -11.02 4.01 -17.92
C LYS A 76 -9.54 4.21 -17.57
N ALA A 77 -8.82 5.06 -18.31
CA ALA A 77 -7.42 5.36 -18.04
C ALA A 77 -7.22 5.95 -16.63
N ASN A 78 -8.09 6.87 -16.22
CA ASN A 78 -8.07 7.47 -14.88
C ASN A 78 -8.39 6.43 -13.78
N ASP A 79 -9.33 5.52 -14.03
CA ASP A 79 -9.65 4.44 -13.10
C ASP A 79 -8.49 3.45 -12.98
N ASP A 80 -7.87 3.06 -14.10
CA ASP A 80 -6.69 2.19 -14.11
C ASP A 80 -5.51 2.84 -13.37
N GLU A 81 -5.30 4.13 -13.57
CA GLU A 81 -4.28 4.88 -12.84
C GLU A 81 -4.58 4.95 -11.34
N ARG A 82 -5.84 5.20 -10.97
CA ARG A 82 -6.28 5.22 -9.57
C ARG A 82 -6.07 3.87 -8.89
N ILE A 83 -6.37 2.77 -9.58
CA ILE A 83 -6.14 1.41 -9.08
C ILE A 83 -4.65 1.18 -8.88
N ARG A 84 -3.80 1.46 -9.88
CA ARG A 84 -2.34 1.32 -9.76
C ARG A 84 -1.78 2.14 -8.60
N ASN A 85 -2.22 3.39 -8.46
CA ASN A 85 -1.78 4.27 -7.37
C ASN A 85 -2.22 3.76 -6.00
N LYS A 86 -3.42 3.19 -5.90
CA LYS A 86 -3.91 2.57 -4.67
C LYS A 86 -3.07 1.34 -4.31
N GLU A 87 -2.88 0.41 -5.25
CA GLU A 87 -2.07 -0.80 -5.03
C GLU A 87 -0.63 -0.46 -4.61
N LYS A 88 -0.05 0.55 -5.23
CA LYS A 88 1.26 1.07 -4.86
C LYS A 88 1.27 1.59 -3.42
N THR A 89 0.28 2.41 -3.06
CA THR A 89 0.15 2.95 -1.69
C THR A 89 -0.03 1.84 -0.67
N ASP A 90 -0.85 0.84 -0.98
CA ASP A 90 -1.11 -0.31 -0.10
C ASP A 90 0.17 -1.15 0.09
N ARG A 91 0.94 -1.39 -0.98
CA ARG A 91 2.25 -2.08 -0.89
C ARG A 91 3.24 -1.31 -0.04
N MET A 92 3.33 0.01 -0.21
CA MET A 92 4.21 0.85 0.61
C MET A 92 3.79 0.87 2.07
N ALA A 93 2.49 0.90 2.35
CA ALA A 93 1.96 0.85 3.72
C ALA A 93 2.29 -0.50 4.39
N LEU A 94 2.07 -1.62 3.69
CA LEU A 94 2.43 -2.95 4.17
C LEU A 94 3.93 -3.08 4.41
N GLN A 95 4.76 -2.59 3.49
CA GLN A 95 6.21 -2.59 3.65
C GLN A 95 6.66 -1.73 4.83
N LYS A 96 6.03 -0.59 5.05
CA LYS A 96 6.29 0.26 6.22
C LYS A 96 6.01 -0.45 7.53
N MET A 97 4.91 -1.22 7.60
CA MET A 97 4.60 -2.02 8.78
C MET A 97 5.68 -3.09 9.03
N ARG A 98 6.09 -3.81 7.97
CA ARG A 98 7.18 -4.81 8.06
C ARG A 98 8.50 -4.18 8.50
N ASP A 99 8.86 -3.04 7.94
CA ASP A 99 10.09 -2.32 8.29
C ASP A 99 10.09 -1.86 9.73
N SER A 100 8.95 -1.36 10.21
CA SER A 100 8.79 -0.93 11.61
C SER A 100 8.92 -2.12 12.56
N ALA A 101 8.30 -3.26 12.22
CA ALA A 101 8.43 -4.49 12.99
C ALA A 101 9.88 -5.00 12.99
N LEU A 102 10.55 -4.98 11.84
CA LEU A 102 11.94 -5.41 11.71
C LEU A 102 12.89 -4.61 12.60
N VAL A 103 12.77 -3.29 12.59
CA VAL A 103 13.60 -2.40 13.42
C VAL A 103 13.25 -2.51 14.90
N ALA A 104 11.99 -2.81 15.25
CA ALA A 104 11.56 -3.02 16.62
C ALA A 104 11.99 -4.38 17.17
N THR A 105 12.05 -5.41 16.32
CA THR A 105 12.41 -6.79 16.73
C THR A 105 13.90 -6.95 16.93
N TYR A 106 14.72 -6.35 16.04
CA TYR A 106 16.18 -6.52 16.04
C TYR A 106 16.88 -5.23 16.43
N GLY A 107 17.54 -5.25 17.59
CA GLY A 107 18.37 -4.13 18.07
C GLY A 107 19.77 -4.11 17.44
N ALA A 108 20.34 -5.29 17.16
CA ALA A 108 21.69 -5.49 16.64
C ALA A 108 21.74 -6.53 15.53
N GLU A 109 22.72 -6.41 14.65
CA GLU A 109 22.94 -7.32 13.52
C GLU A 109 23.08 -8.79 13.94
N ARG A 110 23.77 -9.04 15.06
CA ARG A 110 24.02 -10.38 15.59
C ARG A 110 22.73 -11.12 15.96
N GLU A 111 21.65 -10.43 16.25
CA GLU A 111 20.36 -11.03 16.61
C GLU A 111 19.73 -11.80 15.44
N PHE A 112 20.00 -11.38 14.21
CA PHE A 112 19.60 -12.12 13.00
C PHE A 112 20.28 -13.48 12.91
N ASP A 113 21.59 -13.53 13.21
CA ASP A 113 22.34 -14.77 13.19
C ASP A 113 21.83 -15.74 14.26
N ILE A 114 21.56 -15.24 15.47
CA ILE A 114 21.00 -16.04 16.58
C ILE A 114 19.59 -16.58 16.20
N ALA A 115 18.74 -15.76 15.63
CA ALA A 115 17.41 -16.17 15.22
C ALA A 115 17.45 -17.21 14.10
N ARG A 116 18.27 -16.97 13.07
CA ARG A 116 18.53 -17.93 11.98
C ARG A 116 19.01 -19.28 12.50
N ASP A 117 20.03 -19.28 13.36
CA ASP A 117 20.61 -20.50 13.87
C ASP A 117 19.63 -21.28 14.74
N LYS A 118 18.78 -20.59 15.50
CA LYS A 118 17.68 -21.19 16.25
C LYS A 118 16.68 -21.90 15.34
N ASP A 119 16.25 -21.24 14.26
CA ASP A 119 15.29 -21.82 13.31
C ASP A 119 15.90 -23.02 12.57
N ILE A 120 17.17 -22.95 12.21
CA ILE A 120 17.92 -24.04 11.55
C ILE A 120 18.10 -25.23 12.51
N ALA A 121 18.34 -24.99 13.80
CA ALA A 121 18.61 -26.05 14.77
C ALA A 121 17.50 -27.12 14.85
N SER A 122 16.24 -26.71 14.68
CA SER A 122 15.11 -27.65 14.65
C SER A 122 15.16 -28.59 13.44
N LEU A 123 15.55 -28.05 12.28
CA LEU A 123 15.73 -28.81 11.04
C LEU A 123 16.96 -29.73 11.11
N ASP A 124 18.02 -29.27 11.75
CA ASP A 124 19.22 -30.10 11.99
C ASP A 124 18.94 -31.30 12.87
N SER A 125 18.16 -31.15 13.94
CA SER A 125 17.72 -32.25 14.78
C SER A 125 16.91 -33.29 13.99
N ARG A 126 15.99 -32.83 13.13
CA ARG A 126 15.22 -33.71 12.25
C ARG A 126 16.14 -34.43 11.23
N ARG A 127 17.06 -33.70 10.61
CA ARG A 127 18.05 -34.27 9.69
C ARG A 127 18.90 -35.34 10.37
N GLN A 128 19.33 -35.11 11.62
CA GLN A 128 20.09 -36.09 12.40
C GLN A 128 19.30 -37.38 12.64
N THR A 129 18.01 -37.25 13.01
CA THR A 129 17.11 -38.42 13.16
C THR A 129 16.97 -39.21 11.86
N LEU A 130 16.79 -38.50 10.72
CA LEU A 130 16.74 -39.14 9.40
C LEU A 130 18.06 -39.80 9.02
N ALA A 131 19.21 -39.22 9.38
CA ALA A 131 20.51 -39.81 9.13
C ALA A 131 20.70 -41.15 9.85
N LEU A 132 20.28 -41.25 11.10
CA LEU A 132 20.28 -42.52 11.85
C LEU A 132 19.37 -43.56 11.18
N ARG A 133 18.16 -43.15 10.80
CA ARG A 133 17.22 -44.03 10.09
C ARG A 133 17.74 -44.49 8.74
N THR A 134 18.46 -43.63 8.00
CA THR A 134 19.11 -43.97 6.72
C THR A 134 20.08 -45.14 6.90
N VAL A 135 20.91 -45.10 7.96
CA VAL A 135 21.88 -46.18 8.25
C VAL A 135 21.16 -47.52 8.46
N ASP A 136 20.04 -47.51 9.18
CA ASP A 136 19.30 -48.76 9.44
C ASP A 136 18.57 -49.27 8.19
N VAL A 137 17.97 -48.37 7.41
CA VAL A 137 17.32 -48.74 6.12
C VAL A 137 18.34 -49.23 5.11
N ASP A 138 19.51 -48.60 5.00
CA ASP A 138 20.56 -49.01 4.06
C ASP A 138 21.14 -50.39 4.45
N LYS A 139 21.33 -50.65 5.76
CA LYS A 139 21.75 -52.00 6.24
C LYS A 139 20.68 -53.06 5.89
N ASN A 140 19.42 -52.77 6.12
CA ASN A 140 18.33 -53.68 5.78
C ASN A 140 18.24 -53.90 4.28
N LEU A 141 18.33 -52.85 3.48
CA LEU A 141 18.31 -52.93 2.01
C LEU A 141 19.49 -53.75 1.46
N THR A 142 20.71 -53.58 2.04
CA THR A 142 21.90 -54.38 1.69
C THR A 142 21.66 -55.86 1.97
N LYS A 143 21.09 -56.22 3.13
CA LYS A 143 20.75 -57.58 3.48
C LYS A 143 19.72 -58.16 2.48
N LEU A 144 18.65 -57.47 2.22
CA LEU A 144 17.60 -57.92 1.27
C LEU A 144 18.15 -58.05 -0.15
N ASN A 145 19.07 -57.19 -0.58
CA ASN A 145 19.73 -57.30 -1.89
C ASN A 145 20.63 -58.57 -1.95
N ASN A 146 21.41 -58.84 -0.92
CA ASN A 146 22.23 -60.04 -0.86
C ASN A 146 21.34 -61.34 -0.89
N ASP A 147 20.22 -61.31 -0.14
CA ASP A 147 19.25 -62.41 -0.19
C ASP A 147 18.62 -62.58 -1.60
N MET A 148 18.36 -61.48 -2.30
CA MET A 148 17.89 -61.50 -3.70
C MET A 148 18.93 -62.05 -4.69
N GLU A 149 20.22 -61.71 -4.49
CA GLU A 149 21.32 -62.21 -5.34
C GLU A 149 21.39 -63.74 -5.32
N PHE A 150 21.12 -64.35 -4.17
CA PHE A 150 21.05 -65.81 -4.08
C PHE A 150 20.07 -66.46 -5.07
N TYR A 151 18.95 -65.83 -5.26
CA TYR A 151 17.92 -66.29 -6.24
C TYR A 151 18.29 -65.93 -7.68
N GLN A 152 19.09 -64.92 -7.92
CA GLN A 152 19.54 -64.46 -9.24
C GLN A 152 20.77 -65.27 -9.71
N ALA A 153 21.70 -65.60 -8.80
CA ALA A 153 22.93 -66.36 -9.09
C ALA A 153 22.65 -67.76 -9.63
N GLY A 154 21.47 -68.34 -9.38
CA GLY A 154 21.04 -69.61 -9.95
C GLY A 154 20.79 -69.59 -11.45
N LYS A 155 21.03 -68.48 -12.16
CA LYS A 155 20.99 -68.40 -13.64
C LYS A 155 22.25 -68.92 -14.35
N SER A 156 23.18 -69.57 -13.64
CA SER A 156 24.29 -70.29 -14.24
C SER A 156 23.76 -71.55 -14.97
N LYS A 157 24.37 -71.88 -16.11
CA LYS A 157 23.90 -72.82 -17.18
C LYS A 157 23.44 -74.23 -16.76
N THR A 158 23.44 -74.59 -15.48
CA THR A 158 23.12 -75.93 -14.97
C THR A 158 22.05 -75.99 -13.89
N THR A 159 21.51 -74.91 -13.37
CA THR A 159 20.47 -74.93 -12.31
C THR A 159 19.28 -74.08 -12.72
N LYS A 160 18.06 -74.61 -12.65
CA LYS A 160 16.84 -73.83 -12.82
C LYS A 160 16.83 -72.67 -11.86
N ALA A 161 16.75 -71.43 -12.38
CA ALA A 161 16.59 -70.23 -11.58
C ALA A 161 15.40 -70.43 -10.62
N ARG A 162 15.65 -70.37 -9.32
CA ARG A 162 14.55 -70.35 -8.33
C ARG A 162 13.96 -68.95 -8.34
N GLU A 163 12.67 -68.88 -8.42
CA GLU A 163 11.93 -67.62 -8.27
C GLU A 163 12.07 -67.15 -6.82
N ALA A 164 12.37 -65.88 -6.63
CA ALA A 164 12.47 -65.31 -5.29
C ALA A 164 11.09 -65.29 -4.59
N PRO A 165 11.05 -65.59 -3.30
CA PRO A 165 9.77 -65.53 -2.57
C PRO A 165 9.13 -64.14 -2.70
N ALA A 166 7.80 -64.15 -2.96
CA ALA A 166 7.05 -62.90 -3.15
C ALA A 166 7.22 -61.93 -1.95
N GLN A 167 7.35 -62.46 -0.74
CA GLN A 167 7.57 -61.65 0.45
C GLN A 167 8.94 -60.93 0.39
N LEU A 168 10.01 -61.59 -0.01
CA LEU A 168 11.33 -61.01 -0.14
C LEU A 168 11.36 -59.84 -1.16
N VAL A 169 10.67 -60.04 -2.30
CA VAL A 169 10.51 -59.01 -3.32
C VAL A 169 9.72 -57.80 -2.80
N GLN A 170 8.67 -58.02 -2.01
CA GLN A 170 7.89 -56.96 -1.39
C GLN A 170 8.72 -56.20 -0.34
N ASP A 171 9.45 -56.89 0.52
CA ASP A 171 10.25 -56.29 1.56
C ASP A 171 11.42 -55.45 0.98
N GLN A 172 12.07 -55.96 -0.07
CA GLN A 172 13.07 -55.17 -0.81
C GLN A 172 12.49 -53.89 -1.40
N ARG A 173 11.32 -54.01 -2.05
CA ARG A 173 10.61 -52.84 -2.63
C ARG A 173 10.24 -51.81 -1.55
N ARG A 174 9.74 -52.26 -0.39
CA ARG A 174 9.40 -51.40 0.72
C ARG A 174 10.64 -50.66 1.25
N ALA A 175 11.75 -51.39 1.48
CA ALA A 175 12.98 -50.78 1.96
C ALA A 175 13.57 -49.78 0.92
N ALA A 176 13.51 -50.10 -0.37
CA ALA A 176 13.94 -49.17 -1.44
C ALA A 176 13.10 -47.91 -1.50
N ASN A 177 11.75 -48.05 -1.37
CA ASN A 177 10.85 -46.90 -1.33
C ASN A 177 11.08 -46.05 -0.09
N GLU A 178 11.32 -46.65 1.07
CA GLU A 178 11.65 -45.95 2.31
C GLU A 178 12.97 -45.18 2.17
N ALA A 179 14.03 -45.79 1.64
CA ALA A 179 15.30 -45.13 1.39
C ALA A 179 15.13 -43.91 0.46
N THR A 180 14.31 -44.05 -0.57
CA THR A 180 14.02 -42.95 -1.49
C THR A 180 13.24 -41.84 -0.81
N ALA A 181 12.25 -42.15 0.00
CA ALA A 181 11.45 -41.18 0.76
C ALA A 181 12.32 -40.40 1.76
N ILE A 182 13.20 -41.08 2.49
CA ILE A 182 14.14 -40.44 3.42
C ILE A 182 15.07 -39.46 2.68
N ARG A 183 15.65 -39.88 1.56
CA ARG A 183 16.52 -39.00 0.75
C ARG A 183 15.78 -37.75 0.27
N ALA A 184 14.53 -37.91 -0.22
CA ALA A 184 13.72 -36.79 -0.63
C ALA A 184 13.39 -35.84 0.55
N GLU A 185 13.15 -36.37 1.74
CA GLU A 185 12.92 -35.56 2.94
C GLU A 185 14.18 -34.80 3.38
N VAL A 186 15.34 -35.43 3.34
CA VAL A 186 16.63 -34.76 3.60
C VAL A 186 16.87 -33.61 2.63
N GLN A 187 16.60 -33.82 1.34
CA GLN A 187 16.72 -32.75 0.33
C GLN A 187 15.76 -31.57 0.62
N LYS A 188 14.52 -31.84 1.04
CA LYS A 188 13.57 -30.79 1.44
C LYS A 188 14.08 -30.01 2.66
N ILE A 189 14.67 -30.69 3.64
CA ILE A 189 15.24 -30.05 4.81
C ILE A 189 16.40 -29.11 4.40
N GLU A 190 17.31 -29.57 3.54
CA GLU A 190 18.41 -28.71 3.10
C GLU A 190 17.92 -27.51 2.28
N ALA A 191 16.92 -27.69 1.41
CA ALA A 191 16.28 -26.58 0.70
C ALA A 191 15.63 -25.58 1.67
N SER A 192 14.89 -26.05 2.68
CA SER A 192 14.28 -25.17 3.70
C SER A 192 15.34 -24.43 4.53
N LYS A 193 16.47 -25.05 4.84
CA LYS A 193 17.58 -24.38 5.53
C LYS A 193 18.18 -23.25 4.68
N GLU A 194 18.28 -23.47 3.38
CA GLU A 194 18.78 -22.44 2.46
C GLU A 194 17.78 -21.28 2.33
N GLU A 195 16.49 -21.57 2.24
CA GLU A 195 15.44 -20.54 2.26
C GLU A 195 15.49 -19.69 3.54
N ILE A 196 15.68 -20.33 4.71
CA ILE A 196 15.83 -19.63 6.00
C ILE A 196 17.07 -18.74 5.95
N ARG A 197 18.23 -19.21 5.49
CA ARG A 197 19.45 -18.41 5.38
C ARG A 197 19.22 -17.18 4.49
N ASN A 198 18.68 -17.39 3.31
CA ASN A 198 18.41 -16.32 2.34
C ASN A 198 17.40 -15.29 2.89
N HIS A 199 16.38 -15.76 3.61
CA HIS A 199 15.41 -14.89 4.26
C HIS A 199 16.09 -13.97 5.30
N TYR A 200 16.84 -14.53 6.23
CA TYR A 200 17.54 -13.75 7.27
C TYR A 200 18.60 -12.81 6.69
N GLU A 201 19.35 -13.21 5.67
CA GLU A 201 20.30 -12.32 4.99
C GLU A 201 19.60 -11.15 4.28
N THR A 202 18.46 -11.40 3.64
CA THR A 202 17.65 -10.35 3.01
C THR A 202 17.09 -9.36 4.04
N GLU A 203 16.54 -9.86 5.14
CA GLU A 203 16.02 -9.01 6.21
C GLU A 203 17.14 -8.21 6.90
N LYS A 204 18.26 -8.84 7.18
CA LYS A 204 19.47 -8.21 7.74
C LYS A 204 20.00 -7.08 6.84
N ALA A 205 20.07 -7.33 5.52
CA ALA A 205 20.47 -6.30 4.57
C ALA A 205 19.48 -5.13 4.54
N ARG A 206 18.18 -5.42 4.62
CA ARG A 206 17.14 -4.39 4.69
C ARG A 206 17.23 -3.60 6.00
N TRP A 207 17.40 -4.27 7.13
CA TRP A 207 17.57 -3.66 8.43
C TRP A 207 18.77 -2.69 8.45
N LYS A 208 19.92 -3.09 7.89
CA LYS A 208 21.10 -2.22 7.75
C LYS A 208 20.77 -0.94 6.99
N ARG A 209 20.02 -1.04 5.88
CA ARG A 209 19.59 0.14 5.10
C ARG A 209 18.65 1.05 5.89
N LEU A 210 17.72 0.48 6.65
CA LEU A 210 16.80 1.25 7.52
C LEU A 210 17.59 1.98 8.61
N LYS A 211 18.56 1.32 9.26
CA LYS A 211 19.44 1.95 10.26
C LYS A 211 20.36 3.01 9.64
N ALA A 212 20.74 2.89 8.38
CA ALA A 212 21.48 3.88 7.62
C ALA A 212 20.63 5.07 7.13
N GLY A 213 19.31 5.10 7.46
CA GLY A 213 18.43 6.22 7.17
C GLY A 213 17.50 6.02 5.97
N MET A 214 17.38 4.81 5.41
CA MET A 214 16.38 4.52 4.41
C MET A 214 14.96 4.67 5.02
N PRO A 215 14.04 5.43 4.38
CA PRO A 215 12.69 5.59 4.89
C PRO A 215 11.94 4.25 4.92
N ALA A 216 11.26 3.97 6.03
CA ALA A 216 10.41 2.79 6.15
C ALA A 216 9.27 2.83 5.12
N GLY A 217 9.01 1.71 4.46
CA GLY A 217 8.05 1.61 3.36
C GLY A 217 8.64 1.87 1.97
N THR A 218 9.94 2.10 1.86
CA THR A 218 10.64 2.18 0.56
C THR A 218 10.54 0.84 -0.16
N LEU A 219 10.04 0.85 -1.39
CA LEU A 219 10.02 -0.32 -2.26
C LEU A 219 11.35 -0.44 -2.99
N LEU A 220 11.91 -1.63 -2.98
CA LEU A 220 13.14 -1.97 -3.70
C LEU A 220 12.78 -2.84 -4.91
N ASP A 221 13.52 -2.70 -6.00
CA ASP A 221 13.47 -3.60 -7.15
C ASP A 221 14.20 -4.92 -6.87
N GLU A 222 14.21 -5.83 -7.84
CA GLU A 222 14.88 -7.14 -7.73
C GLU A 222 16.40 -7.02 -7.54
N GLN A 223 17.00 -5.91 -7.97
CA GLN A 223 18.43 -5.61 -7.77
C GLN A 223 18.69 -4.88 -6.44
N GLY A 224 17.66 -4.67 -5.63
CA GLY A 224 17.74 -3.96 -4.36
C GLY A 224 17.98 -2.46 -4.49
N LYS A 225 17.77 -1.87 -5.67
CA LYS A 225 17.74 -0.42 -5.85
C LYS A 225 16.39 0.13 -5.40
N VAL A 226 16.38 1.39 -5.06
CA VAL A 226 15.14 2.09 -4.68
C VAL A 226 14.26 2.23 -5.91
N ALA A 227 13.20 1.42 -5.97
CA ALA A 227 12.17 1.53 -7.00
C ALA A 227 11.22 2.70 -6.65
N GLU A 228 10.85 2.83 -5.37
CA GLU A 228 9.98 3.89 -4.89
C GLU A 228 10.19 4.17 -3.40
N THR A 229 10.23 5.45 -3.07
CA THR A 229 10.20 5.91 -1.68
C THR A 229 8.78 6.32 -1.30
N PRO A 230 8.35 6.11 -0.04
CA PRO A 230 7.18 6.78 0.48
C PRO A 230 7.42 8.28 0.30
N GLN A 231 6.66 8.92 -0.58
CA GLN A 231 6.69 10.37 -0.64
C GLN A 231 6.28 10.85 0.75
N LEU A 232 7.23 11.36 1.50
CA LEU A 232 6.92 12.13 2.68
C LEU A 232 5.98 13.24 2.19
N ARG A 233 4.76 13.28 2.71
CA ARG A 233 3.79 14.37 2.43
C ARG A 233 4.40 15.77 2.58
N SER A 234 5.60 15.85 3.16
CA SER A 234 6.40 17.06 3.26
C SER A 234 6.99 17.57 1.94
N GLN A 235 7.09 16.73 0.88
CA GLN A 235 7.50 17.23 -0.44
C GLN A 235 6.35 17.88 -1.24
N ILE A 236 5.10 17.65 -0.82
CA ILE A 236 3.94 18.33 -1.43
C ILE A 236 3.88 19.81 -1.02
N VAL A 237 4.61 20.22 0.01
CA VAL A 237 4.69 21.62 0.43
C VAL A 237 5.79 22.42 -0.30
N GLY A 238 6.68 21.76 -1.05
CA GLY A 238 7.77 22.41 -1.80
C GLY A 238 7.45 22.72 -3.27
N GLN A 239 6.43 22.10 -3.85
CA GLN A 239 5.84 22.49 -5.11
C GLN A 239 4.40 22.89 -4.85
N SER A 240 4.20 24.17 -4.57
CA SER A 240 2.90 24.82 -4.67
C SER A 240 2.39 24.62 -6.09
N GLN A 241 1.78 23.47 -6.39
CA GLN A 241 0.67 23.50 -7.30
C GLN A 241 -0.36 24.39 -6.60
N VAL A 242 -0.32 25.65 -6.95
CA VAL A 242 -1.42 26.59 -6.73
C VAL A 242 -2.64 25.87 -7.30
N ILE A 243 -3.38 25.19 -6.41
CA ILE A 243 -4.73 24.74 -6.77
C ILE A 243 -5.47 26.06 -7.00
N ALA A 244 -5.55 26.43 -8.25
CA ALA A 244 -6.19 27.65 -8.66
C ALA A 244 -7.61 27.65 -8.09
N GLY A 245 -7.89 28.59 -7.19
CA GLY A 245 -9.21 28.81 -6.63
C GLY A 245 -9.39 28.62 -5.12
N ARG A 246 -8.39 28.20 -4.34
CA ARG A 246 -8.52 28.25 -2.88
C ARG A 246 -8.02 29.59 -2.33
N PRO A 247 -8.80 30.27 -1.48
CA PRO A 247 -8.40 31.55 -0.91
C PRO A 247 -7.13 31.36 -0.05
N ARG A 248 -6.23 32.33 -0.15
CA ARG A 248 -5.02 32.40 0.66
C ARG A 248 -5.32 32.96 2.04
N GLY A 249 -4.50 32.63 3.00
CA GLY A 249 -4.57 33.11 4.35
C GLY A 249 -3.20 33.20 4.99
N ILE A 250 -3.18 33.47 6.27
CA ILE A 250 -1.96 33.57 7.07
C ILE A 250 -1.97 32.56 8.22
N ALA A 251 -0.82 31.96 8.52
CA ALA A 251 -0.57 31.15 9.69
C ALA A 251 0.59 31.73 10.48
N THR A 252 0.46 31.80 11.81
CA THR A 252 1.50 32.36 12.68
C THR A 252 2.21 31.25 13.45
N CYS A 253 3.54 31.19 13.31
CA CYS A 253 4.42 30.31 14.08
C CYS A 253 5.48 31.15 14.80
N GLU A 254 5.57 31.03 16.11
CA GLU A 254 6.57 31.69 16.94
C GLU A 254 6.72 33.21 16.66
N GLY A 255 5.57 33.87 16.44
CA GLY A 255 5.53 35.31 16.16
C GLY A 255 5.83 35.71 14.71
N LYS A 256 6.15 34.76 13.83
CA LYS A 256 6.33 35.01 12.39
C LYS A 256 5.09 34.60 11.63
N VAL A 257 4.74 35.39 10.63
CA VAL A 257 3.56 35.17 9.76
C VAL A 257 4.00 34.54 8.45
N TYR A 258 3.28 33.50 8.02
CA TYR A 258 3.53 32.74 6.80
C TYR A 258 2.28 32.69 5.92
N GLU A 259 2.45 32.78 4.62
CA GLU A 259 1.35 32.55 3.68
C GLU A 259 0.91 31.08 3.69
N CYS A 260 -0.37 30.82 3.68
CA CYS A 260 -0.96 29.51 3.71
C CYS A 260 -2.24 29.43 2.88
N THR A 261 -2.77 28.23 2.68
CA THR A 261 -4.03 27.98 1.97
C THR A 261 -5.14 27.67 2.99
N LEU A 262 -6.27 28.34 2.91
CA LEU A 262 -7.39 28.10 3.81
C LEU A 262 -7.90 26.66 3.69
N GLY A 263 -8.25 26.08 4.84
CA GLY A 263 -8.74 24.70 4.95
C GLY A 263 -7.63 23.63 5.04
N ILE A 264 -6.36 24.02 5.09
CA ILE A 264 -5.22 23.13 5.35
C ILE A 264 -4.69 23.37 6.75
N ILE A 265 -4.38 22.29 7.49
CA ILE A 265 -3.74 22.37 8.80
C ILE A 265 -2.21 22.36 8.59
N TYR A 266 -1.54 23.36 9.12
CA TYR A 266 -0.09 23.49 9.12
C TYR A 266 0.49 23.20 10.50
N TYR A 267 1.78 22.92 10.56
CA TYR A 267 2.48 22.64 11.80
C TYR A 267 3.71 23.55 11.93
N CYS A 268 3.90 24.14 13.09
CA CYS A 268 5.10 24.92 13.36
C CYS A 268 6.32 24.01 13.49
N LYS A 269 7.35 24.27 12.67
CA LYS A 269 8.62 23.55 12.68
C LYS A 269 9.75 24.56 12.80
N GLY A 270 10.08 24.96 14.04
CA GLY A 270 11.02 26.05 14.27
C GLY A 270 10.55 27.32 13.55
N PRO A 271 11.43 28.03 12.83
CA PRO A 271 11.07 29.26 12.13
C PRO A 271 10.23 29.08 10.86
N ASN A 272 9.84 27.85 10.50
CA ASN A 272 9.10 27.54 9.29
C ASN A 272 7.81 26.76 9.58
N VAL A 273 6.84 26.82 8.67
CA VAL A 273 5.65 25.92 8.68
C VAL A 273 5.90 24.71 7.81
N GLY A 274 5.46 23.53 8.25
CA GLY A 274 5.64 22.27 7.54
C GLY A 274 4.55 21.25 7.82
N GLY A 275 4.73 20.04 7.30
CA GLY A 275 3.84 18.89 7.56
C GLY A 275 3.95 18.36 8.99
N PRO A 276 3.11 17.36 9.36
CA PRO A 276 3.05 16.82 10.71
C PRO A 276 4.37 16.17 11.14
N GLY A 277 4.85 16.52 12.33
CA GLY A 277 6.00 15.92 13.01
C GLY A 277 5.69 15.64 14.46
N VAL A 278 6.51 14.81 15.10
CA VAL A 278 6.35 14.47 16.52
C VAL A 278 6.56 15.72 17.36
N ASN A 279 5.63 16.02 18.25
CA ASN A 279 5.62 17.18 19.16
C ASN A 279 5.50 18.57 18.48
N GLN A 280 4.92 18.67 17.31
CA GLN A 280 4.71 19.95 16.65
C GLN A 280 3.31 20.49 16.93
N LYS A 281 3.24 21.81 17.20
CA LYS A 281 1.97 22.50 17.43
C LYS A 281 1.24 22.75 16.11
N ALA A 282 0.02 22.23 15.98
CA ALA A 282 -0.84 22.52 14.84
C ALA A 282 -1.26 23.99 14.83
N VAL A 283 -1.18 24.65 13.68
CA VAL A 283 -1.64 26.01 13.45
C VAL A 283 -2.67 26.03 12.33
N LYS A 284 -3.73 26.81 12.53
CA LYS A 284 -4.77 27.01 11.51
C LYS A 284 -4.37 28.16 10.59
N CYS A 285 -4.61 27.96 9.30
CA CYS A 285 -4.57 29.05 8.34
C CYS A 285 -5.83 29.89 8.48
N ILE A 286 -5.68 31.16 8.78
CA ILE A 286 -6.78 32.12 8.92
C ILE A 286 -6.80 33.07 7.72
N GLU A 287 -7.99 33.57 7.35
CA GLU A 287 -8.11 34.51 6.25
C GLU A 287 -7.38 35.83 6.60
N ASP A 288 -6.54 36.30 5.66
CA ASP A 288 -5.92 37.61 5.79
C ASP A 288 -6.96 38.68 5.46
N ARG A 289 -7.40 39.39 6.48
CA ARG A 289 -8.41 40.48 6.37
C ARG A 289 -7.76 41.86 6.22
N ARG A 290 -6.59 41.93 5.65
CA ARG A 290 -5.97 43.23 5.33
C ARG A 290 -6.40 43.77 4.00
#